data_8e3a0cf420241287881ce6f1b2ba8cfa
#
_entry.id   8e3a0cf420241287881ce6f1b2ba8cfa
#
_cell.length_a   1.000
_cell.length_b   1.000
_cell.length_c   1.000
_cell.angle_alpha   90.00
_cell.angle_beta   90.00
_cell.angle_gamma   90.00
#
_symmetry.space_group_name_H-M   'P 1'
#
loop_
_entity.id
_entity.type
_entity.pdbx_description
1 polymer ?
#
loop_
_entity_poly.entity_id
_entity_poly.type
_entity_poly.pdbx_seq_one_letter_code
_entity_poly.pdbx_strand_id
1 'polypeptide(L)' 'MYKVTVPQQCGCFRRAGKEALSVFDDKDVALMEATELVNEMNENFCQKHKFNVVEDGNDFVILMSAGR' A
#
# COMPACT_ATOMS: atom_id res chain seq x y z
N MET A 1 -11.01 -13.91 2.95
CA MET A 1 -10.92 -12.47 2.77
C MET A 1 -9.47 -12.07 2.66
N TYR A 2 -9.20 -11.04 1.87
CA TYR A 2 -7.83 -10.57 1.60
C TYR A 2 -7.71 -9.14 2.08
N LYS A 3 -6.66 -8.87 2.83
CA LYS A 3 -6.45 -7.54 3.42
C LYS A 3 -5.27 -6.84 2.76
N VAL A 4 -5.44 -5.55 2.53
CA VAL A 4 -4.34 -4.70 2.07
C VAL A 4 -4.02 -3.75 3.22
N THR A 5 -2.80 -3.83 3.72
CA THR A 5 -2.39 -3.13 4.93
C THR A 5 -1.19 -2.23 4.67
N VAL A 6 -1.19 -1.04 5.25
CA VAL A 6 -0.06 -0.10 5.19
C VAL A 6 0.42 0.13 6.63
N PRO A 7 1.35 -0.70 7.13
CA PRO A 7 1.78 -0.58 8.54
C PRO A 7 2.62 0.66 8.80
N GLN A 8 3.34 1.15 7.79
CA GLN A 8 4.18 2.33 7.94
C GLN A 8 3.60 3.47 7.11
N GLN A 9 3.13 4.51 7.78
CA GLN A 9 2.48 5.64 7.13
C GLN A 9 3.36 6.88 7.24
N CYS A 10 3.71 7.48 6.11
CA CYS A 10 4.38 8.78 6.13
C CYS A 10 3.35 9.89 6.24
N GLY A 11 3.83 11.12 6.47
CA GLY A 11 2.94 12.26 6.56
C GLY A 11 2.12 12.49 5.31
N CYS A 12 2.69 12.20 4.16
CA CYS A 12 1.98 12.34 2.89
C CYS A 12 0.79 11.38 2.79
N PHE A 13 0.97 10.16 3.29
CA PHE A 13 -0.11 9.18 3.30
C PHE A 13 -1.27 9.66 4.16
N ARG A 14 -0.97 10.16 5.35
CA ARG A 14 -2.01 10.67 6.25
C ARG A 14 -2.73 11.87 5.65
N ARG A 15 -1.97 12.73 4.99
CA ARG A 15 -2.53 13.94 4.40
C ARG A 15 -3.45 13.62 3.23
N ALA A 16 -3.18 12.54 2.51
CA ALA A 16 -4.01 12.13 1.40
C ALA A 16 -5.32 11.49 1.84
N GLY A 17 -5.47 11.15 3.11
CA GLY A 17 -6.69 10.55 3.63
C GLY A 17 -6.92 9.14 3.18
N LYS A 18 -5.87 8.41 2.81
CA LYS A 18 -5.97 7.02 2.39
C LYS A 18 -6.19 6.11 3.59
N GLU A 19 -6.85 4.98 3.35
CA GLU A 19 -7.07 4.00 4.40
C GLU A 19 -5.86 3.08 4.53
N ALA A 20 -5.45 2.84 5.79
CA ALA A 20 -4.32 1.96 6.07
C ALA A 20 -4.70 0.48 5.98
N LEU A 21 -5.98 0.19 5.97
CA LEU A 21 -6.48 -1.19 5.90
C LEU A 21 -7.70 -1.24 4.99
N SER A 22 -7.65 -2.14 4.02
CA SER A 22 -8.78 -2.41 3.14
C SER A 22 -8.99 -3.93 3.07
N VAL A 23 -10.22 -4.35 2.93
CA VAL A 23 -10.57 -5.78 2.90
C VAL A 23 -11.32 -6.07 1.60
N PHE A 24 -10.94 -7.16 0.93
CA PHE A 24 -11.53 -7.58 -0.33
C PHE A 24 -11.88 -9.06 -0.26
N ASP A 25 -12.93 -9.45 -0.99
CA ASP A 25 -13.34 -10.85 -1.07
C ASP A 25 -12.57 -11.63 -2.13
N ASP A 26 -11.96 -10.94 -3.09
CA ASP A 26 -11.28 -11.54 -4.22
C ASP A 26 -9.79 -11.19 -4.18
N LYS A 27 -8.95 -12.22 -4.32
CA LYS A 27 -7.51 -12.03 -4.27
C LYS A 27 -7.01 -11.15 -5.42
N ASP A 28 -7.54 -11.35 -6.61
CA ASP A 28 -7.12 -10.57 -7.77
C ASP A 28 -7.47 -9.09 -7.60
N VAL A 29 -8.64 -8.83 -7.05
CA VAL A 29 -9.07 -7.45 -6.77
C VAL A 29 -8.16 -6.83 -5.70
N ALA A 30 -7.87 -7.59 -4.64
CA ALA A 30 -6.98 -7.09 -3.58
C ALA A 30 -5.60 -6.77 -4.13
N LEU A 31 -5.06 -7.63 -4.97
CA LEU A 31 -3.74 -7.40 -5.57
C LEU A 31 -3.76 -6.18 -6.48
N MET A 32 -4.81 -6.05 -7.29
CA MET A 32 -4.94 -4.91 -8.18
C MET A 32 -5.02 -3.60 -7.41
N GLU A 33 -5.83 -3.57 -6.37
CA GLU A 33 -5.97 -2.37 -5.55
C GLU A 33 -4.67 -2.03 -4.82
N ALA A 34 -3.98 -3.05 -4.30
CA ALA A 34 -2.69 -2.84 -3.64
C ALA A 34 -1.65 -2.28 -4.62
N THR A 35 -1.61 -2.82 -5.82
CA THR A 35 -0.67 -2.37 -6.85
C THR A 35 -0.97 -0.94 -7.27
N GLU A 36 -2.23 -0.61 -7.47
CA GLU A 36 -2.62 0.75 -7.83
C GLU A 36 -2.28 1.73 -6.72
N LEU A 37 -2.52 1.34 -5.47
CA LEU A 37 -2.19 2.19 -4.33
C LEU A 37 -0.69 2.44 -4.25
N VAL A 38 0.12 1.39 -4.41
CA VAL A 38 1.58 1.53 -4.39
C VAL A 38 2.05 2.45 -5.51
N ASN A 39 1.52 2.28 -6.72
CA ASN A 39 1.89 3.14 -7.83
C ASN A 39 1.53 4.59 -7.56
N GLU A 40 0.35 4.83 -7.03
CA GLU A 40 -0.10 6.18 -6.70
C GLU A 40 0.79 6.80 -5.64
N MET A 41 1.13 6.01 -4.61
CA MET A 41 1.99 6.49 -3.53
C MET A 41 3.40 6.83 -4.03
N ASN A 42 3.94 6.00 -4.94
CA ASN A 42 5.26 6.26 -5.50
C ASN A 42 5.28 7.48 -6.41
N GLU A 43 4.17 7.80 -7.06
CA GLU A 43 4.10 8.95 -7.95
C GLU A 43 3.78 10.25 -7.22
N ASN A 44 2.87 10.19 -6.24
CA ASN A 44 2.29 11.41 -5.67
C ASN A 44 2.76 11.72 -4.26
N PHE A 45 3.38 10.75 -3.58
CA PHE A 45 3.80 10.92 -2.20
C PHE A 45 5.28 11.30 -2.13
N CYS A 46 5.82 11.30 -0.92
CA CYS A 46 7.20 11.71 -0.68
C CYS A 46 8.18 10.91 -1.53
N GLN A 47 8.98 11.59 -2.33
CA GLN A 47 9.95 10.93 -3.20
C GLN A 47 11.11 10.32 -2.43
N LYS A 48 11.18 10.57 -1.14
CA LYS A 48 12.23 10.01 -0.29
C LYS A 48 11.98 8.56 0.09
N HIS A 49 10.78 8.07 -0.18
CA HIS A 49 10.39 6.71 0.18
C HIS A 49 9.92 5.96 -1.05
N LYS A 50 10.18 4.67 -1.04
CA LYS A 50 9.70 3.78 -2.07
C LYS A 50 8.76 2.77 -1.44
N PHE A 51 7.62 2.53 -2.07
CA PHE A 51 6.61 1.61 -1.55
C PHE A 51 6.57 0.34 -2.40
N ASN A 52 6.41 -0.79 -1.74
CA ASN A 52 6.33 -2.09 -2.39
C ASN A 52 5.20 -2.90 -1.76
N VAL A 53 4.54 -3.72 -2.57
CA VAL A 53 3.54 -4.64 -2.08
C VAL A 53 4.18 -6.01 -1.89
N VAL A 54 3.92 -6.64 -0.74
CA VAL A 54 4.42 -7.97 -0.41
C VAL A 54 3.24 -8.84 -0.03
N GLU A 55 3.19 -10.03 -0.60
CA GLU A 55 2.14 -11.00 -0.26
C GLU A 55 2.52 -11.70 1.04
N ASP A 56 1.57 -11.74 1.96
CA ASP A 56 1.75 -12.38 3.26
C ASP A 56 0.53 -13.27 3.53
N GLY A 57 0.65 -14.54 3.15
CA GLY A 57 -0.49 -15.45 3.24
C GLY A 57 -1.62 -15.01 2.32
N ASN A 58 -2.75 -14.68 2.91
CA ASN A 58 -3.90 -14.14 2.17
C ASN A 58 -3.93 -12.62 2.16
N ASP A 59 -2.94 -11.99 2.76
CA ASP A 59 -2.91 -10.54 2.88
C ASP A 59 -1.85 -9.93 1.99
N PHE A 60 -2.01 -8.65 1.68
CA PHE A 60 -1.01 -7.87 0.99
C PHE A 60 -0.58 -6.73 1.88
N VAL A 61 0.72 -6.60 2.07
CA VAL A 61 1.30 -5.59 2.95
C VAL A 61 2.10 -4.62 2.11
N ILE A 62 1.84 -3.33 2.27
CA ILE A 62 2.57 -2.29 1.55
C ILE A 62 3.66 -1.78 2.47
N LEU A 63 4.91 -2.08 2.11
CA LEU A 63 6.06 -1.71 2.90
C LEU A 63 6.74 -0.48 2.32
N MET A 64 7.24 0.35 3.20
CA MET A 64 7.98 1.54 2.84
C MET A 64 9.47 1.29 3.06
N SER A 65 10.28 1.63 2.08
CA SER A 65 11.72 1.55 2.22
C SER A 65 12.34 2.90 1.89
N ALA A 66 13.45 3.20 2.56
CA ALA A 66 14.20 4.42 2.31
C ALA A 66 15.20 4.14 1.18
N GLY A 67 14.67 3.99 0.00
CA GLY A 67 15.45 3.49 -1.11
C GLY A 67 15.98 4.52 -2.08
N ARG A 68 15.97 5.74 -1.70
CA ARG A 68 16.40 6.77 -2.66
C ARG A 68 17.48 7.65 -2.16
#